data_c4073652c3238949a68a8040735f6ea9
#
_entry.id   c4073652c3238949a68a8040735f6ea9
#
_cell.length_a   1.000
_cell.length_b   1.000
_cell.length_c   1.000
_cell.angle_alpha   90.00
_cell.angle_beta   90.00
_cell.angle_gamma   90.00
#
_symmetry.space_group_name_H-M   'P 1'
#
loop_
_entity.id
_entity.type
_entity.pdbx_description
1 polymer ?
#
loop_
_entity_poly.entity_id
_entity_poly.type
_entity_poly.pdbx_seq_one_letter_code
_entity_poly.pdbx_strand_id
1 'polypeptide(L)'
;MDETGSQINMTPLYAYAPRGQRAVSKVPRNYGANLTLIASLSVQGMGEAFLLDGSADAAAFETYIEQILAPSLRPGQMVILDNLSTHQGPKVRQAIENKGCQLLFLPAYSPDFSPIEGAFSKLKTILRRVEARTREALQEAIIQALPAITEQDALGWFVHCGYPPVGDMDQHL
;
A
#
# COMPACT_ATOMS: atom_id res chain seq x y z
N MET A 1 7.33 0.86 1.11
CA MET A 1 6.42 -0.29 1.09
C MET A 1 5.71 -0.41 2.43
N ASP A 2 4.55 -1.08 2.48
CA ASP A 2 3.71 -1.18 3.66
C ASP A 2 2.61 -2.23 3.47
N GLU A 3 1.75 -2.48 4.47
CA GLU A 3 0.59 -3.36 4.38
C GLU A 3 -0.73 -2.67 4.66
N THR A 4 -1.80 -3.21 4.06
CA THR A 4 -3.16 -2.70 4.27
C THR A 4 -4.19 -3.82 4.30
N GLY A 5 -5.09 -3.78 5.30
CA GLY A 5 -6.20 -4.72 5.44
C GLY A 5 -7.45 -4.25 4.68
N SER A 6 -8.19 -5.21 4.14
CA SER A 6 -9.49 -5.00 3.50
C SER A 6 -10.47 -6.09 3.88
N GLN A 7 -11.77 -5.76 3.94
CA GLN A 7 -12.85 -6.65 4.39
C GLN A 7 -14.06 -6.54 3.46
N ILE A 8 -14.91 -7.58 3.45
CA ILE A 8 -16.10 -7.66 2.56
C ILE A 8 -17.23 -6.69 2.92
N ASN A 9 -17.15 -6.00 4.05
CA ASN A 9 -18.14 -5.01 4.46
C ASN A 9 -17.86 -3.60 3.94
N MET A 10 -16.82 -3.42 3.11
CA MET A 10 -16.50 -2.11 2.56
C MET A 10 -17.65 -1.59 1.69
N THR A 11 -18.05 -0.34 1.94
CA THR A 11 -19.12 0.39 1.24
C THR A 11 -18.66 1.82 0.98
N PRO A 12 -19.26 2.52 0.00
CA PRO A 12 -19.03 3.96 -0.19
C PRO A 12 -19.23 4.73 1.11
N LEU A 13 -18.31 5.64 1.43
CA LEU A 13 -18.39 6.47 2.64
C LEU A 13 -19.33 7.68 2.46
N TYR A 14 -19.58 8.06 1.21
CA TYR A 14 -20.37 9.24 0.84
C TYR A 14 -21.36 8.88 -0.24
N ALA A 15 -22.54 9.50 -0.19
CA ALA A 15 -23.57 9.40 -1.21
C ALA A 15 -24.28 10.76 -1.35
N TYR A 16 -24.83 11.02 -2.53
CA TYR A 16 -25.64 12.20 -2.78
C TYR A 16 -27.10 11.89 -2.53
N ALA A 17 -27.82 12.85 -1.96
CA ALA A 17 -29.27 12.84 -1.81
C ALA A 17 -29.84 14.23 -2.17
N PRO A 18 -31.11 14.33 -2.57
CA PRO A 18 -31.79 15.63 -2.75
C PRO A 18 -31.70 16.47 -1.47
N ARG A 19 -31.70 17.79 -1.64
CA ARG A 19 -31.63 18.73 -0.51
C ARG A 19 -32.74 18.43 0.50
N GLY A 20 -32.38 18.32 1.76
CA GLY A 20 -33.29 17.99 2.85
C GLY A 20 -33.58 16.50 3.04
N GLN A 21 -33.00 15.63 2.22
CA GLN A 21 -33.10 14.17 2.38
C GLN A 21 -31.77 13.59 2.86
N ARG A 22 -31.85 12.48 3.60
CA ARG A 22 -30.67 11.74 4.06
C ARG A 22 -30.34 10.64 3.04
N ALA A 23 -29.08 10.55 2.62
CA ALA A 23 -28.59 9.39 1.90
C ALA A 23 -28.58 8.17 2.84
N VAL A 24 -29.17 7.07 2.41
CA VAL A 24 -29.27 5.83 3.20
C VAL A 24 -28.61 4.72 2.40
N SER A 25 -27.73 3.97 3.05
CA SER A 25 -27.09 2.76 2.49
C SER A 25 -27.18 1.62 3.48
N LYS A 26 -27.18 0.38 2.96
CA LYS A 26 -27.12 -0.85 3.78
C LYS A 26 -25.67 -1.31 3.85
N VAL A 27 -25.15 -1.44 5.07
CA VAL A 27 -23.82 -1.96 5.32
C VAL A 27 -23.93 -3.38 5.86
N PRO A 28 -23.19 -4.37 5.30
CA PRO A 28 -23.15 -5.71 5.85
C PRO A 28 -22.65 -5.70 7.30
N ARG A 29 -23.31 -6.43 8.18
CA ARG A 29 -22.87 -6.60 9.57
C ARG A 29 -21.68 -7.56 9.69
N ASN A 30 -21.58 -8.52 8.78
CA ASN A 30 -20.47 -9.47 8.76
C ASN A 30 -19.28 -8.84 8.06
N TYR A 31 -18.18 -8.70 8.80
CA TYR A 31 -16.92 -8.15 8.29
C TYR A 31 -16.14 -9.17 7.45
N GLY A 32 -16.42 -10.47 7.64
CA GLY A 32 -15.64 -11.54 7.04
C GLY A 32 -14.21 -11.62 7.57
N ALA A 33 -13.42 -12.50 6.97
CA ALA A 33 -11.98 -12.53 7.22
C ALA A 33 -11.32 -11.30 6.61
N ASN A 34 -10.27 -10.80 7.27
CA ASN A 34 -9.43 -9.76 6.72
C ASN A 34 -8.57 -10.32 5.58
N LEU A 35 -8.46 -9.59 4.47
CA LEU A 35 -7.43 -9.79 3.47
C LEU A 35 -6.39 -8.69 3.63
N THR A 36 -5.14 -9.07 3.83
CA THR A 36 -4.02 -8.14 3.96
C THR A 36 -3.21 -8.14 2.67
N LEU A 37 -3.04 -6.96 2.09
CA LEU A 37 -2.16 -6.70 0.97
C LEU A 37 -0.86 -6.11 1.51
N ILE A 38 0.27 -6.79 1.29
CA ILE A 38 1.62 -6.23 1.44
C ILE A 38 2.06 -5.80 0.06
N ALA A 39 2.53 -4.57 -0.11
CA ALA A 39 2.91 -4.08 -1.42
C ALA A 39 4.04 -3.05 -1.37
N SER A 40 4.69 -2.86 -2.51
CA SER A 40 5.65 -1.79 -2.73
C SER A 40 5.06 -0.72 -3.66
N LEU A 41 5.54 0.49 -3.55
CA LEU A 41 5.26 1.61 -4.44
C LEU A 41 6.57 2.23 -4.88
N SER A 42 6.71 2.48 -6.17
CA SER A 42 7.79 3.26 -6.75
C SER A 42 7.22 4.45 -7.52
N VAL A 43 8.07 5.30 -8.06
CA VAL A 43 7.63 6.41 -8.94
C VAL A 43 6.94 5.92 -10.22
N GLN A 44 7.13 4.66 -10.62
CA GLN A 44 6.45 4.05 -11.76
C GLN A 44 5.05 3.48 -11.42
N GLY A 45 4.64 3.53 -10.15
CA GLY A 45 3.36 2.98 -9.68
C GLY A 45 3.55 1.81 -8.70
N MET A 46 2.50 0.98 -8.58
CA MET A 46 2.56 -0.22 -7.73
C MET A 46 3.62 -1.20 -8.25
N GLY A 47 4.46 -1.64 -7.34
CA GLY A 47 5.43 -2.70 -7.57
C GLY A 47 4.91 -4.06 -7.11
N GLU A 48 5.82 -4.86 -6.54
CA GLU A 48 5.50 -6.20 -6.06
C GLU A 48 4.43 -6.18 -4.99
N ALA A 49 3.49 -7.10 -5.09
CA ALA A 49 2.33 -7.21 -4.21
C ALA A 49 2.11 -8.66 -3.77
N PHE A 50 1.71 -8.84 -2.52
CA PHE A 50 1.40 -10.12 -1.92
C PHE A 50 0.12 -10.03 -1.10
N LEU A 51 -0.84 -10.92 -1.41
CA LEU A 51 -2.13 -10.95 -0.73
C LEU A 51 -2.19 -12.19 0.16
N LEU A 52 -2.56 -11.98 1.41
CA LEU A 52 -2.69 -13.07 2.39
C LEU A 52 -4.00 -12.98 3.17
N ASP A 53 -4.43 -14.12 3.69
CA ASP A 53 -5.55 -14.22 4.59
C ASP A 53 -5.16 -13.84 6.02
N GLY A 54 -6.02 -13.04 6.66
CA GLY A 54 -5.77 -12.58 8.00
C GLY A 54 -4.84 -11.38 8.05
N SER A 55 -4.19 -11.20 9.20
CA SER A 55 -3.22 -10.13 9.43
C SER A 55 -1.81 -10.60 9.04
N ALA A 56 -1.01 -9.71 8.50
CA ALA A 56 0.41 -9.97 8.30
C ALA A 56 1.11 -10.05 9.67
N ASP A 57 1.88 -11.10 9.85
CA ASP A 57 2.83 -11.22 10.95
C ASP A 57 4.27 -11.03 10.45
N ALA A 58 5.23 -11.05 11.36
CA ALA A 58 6.64 -10.87 11.02
C ALA A 58 7.14 -11.92 10.01
N ALA A 59 6.65 -13.17 10.09
CA ALA A 59 7.07 -14.25 9.19
C ALA A 59 6.53 -14.03 7.76
N ALA A 60 5.26 -13.61 7.63
CA ALA A 60 4.67 -13.27 6.34
C ALA A 60 5.39 -12.07 5.70
N PHE A 61 5.73 -11.07 6.51
CA PHE A 61 6.48 -9.90 6.06
C PHE A 61 7.90 -10.26 5.60
N GLU A 62 8.64 -11.04 6.39
CA GLU A 62 9.96 -11.55 6.01
C GLU A 62 9.89 -12.35 4.70
N THR A 63 8.89 -13.23 4.56
CA THR A 63 8.67 -14.01 3.31
C THR A 63 8.44 -13.10 2.11
N TYR A 64 7.60 -12.06 2.26
CA TYR A 64 7.40 -11.08 1.21
C TYR A 64 8.70 -10.38 0.81
N ILE A 65 9.48 -9.93 1.80
CA ILE A 65 10.76 -9.26 1.52
C ILE A 65 11.73 -10.20 0.80
N GLU A 66 11.93 -11.42 1.31
CA GLU A 66 12.95 -12.35 0.80
C GLU A 66 12.58 -12.92 -0.58
N GLN A 67 11.32 -13.32 -0.77
CA GLN A 67 10.90 -14.09 -1.93
C GLN A 67 10.24 -13.26 -3.03
N ILE A 68 9.71 -12.09 -2.71
CA ILE A 68 8.92 -11.28 -3.64
C ILE A 68 9.61 -9.94 -3.92
N LEU A 69 9.87 -9.13 -2.90
CA LEU A 69 10.45 -7.81 -3.10
C LEU A 69 11.93 -7.86 -3.48
N ALA A 70 12.77 -8.56 -2.69
CA ALA A 70 14.22 -8.56 -2.90
C ALA A 70 14.64 -9.03 -4.31
N PRO A 71 14.00 -10.04 -4.94
CA PRO A 71 14.31 -10.41 -6.31
C PRO A 71 14.10 -9.30 -7.35
N SER A 72 13.16 -8.36 -7.13
CA SER A 72 12.86 -7.26 -8.04
C SER A 72 13.73 -6.02 -7.81
N LEU A 73 14.44 -5.95 -6.68
CA LEU A 73 15.29 -4.81 -6.34
C LEU A 73 16.55 -4.75 -7.22
N ARG A 74 16.96 -3.51 -7.54
CA ARG A 74 18.19 -3.20 -8.26
C ARG A 74 19.19 -2.52 -7.33
N PRO A 75 20.50 -2.81 -7.45
CA PRO A 75 21.52 -2.15 -6.65
C PRO A 75 21.39 -0.61 -6.71
N GLY A 76 21.60 0.04 -5.58
CA GLY A 76 21.51 1.49 -5.46
C GLY A 76 20.11 2.02 -5.11
N GLN A 77 19.07 1.19 -5.10
CA GLN A 77 17.74 1.60 -4.65
C GLN A 77 17.70 1.77 -3.13
N MET A 78 16.81 2.64 -2.67
CA MET A 78 16.48 2.81 -1.26
C MET A 78 15.08 2.25 -0.99
N VAL A 79 14.99 1.30 -0.07
CA VAL A 79 13.72 0.74 0.43
C VAL A 79 13.32 1.48 1.69
N ILE A 80 12.14 2.11 1.65
CA ILE A 80 11.61 2.87 2.77
C ILE A 80 10.49 2.06 3.42
N LEU A 81 10.58 1.86 4.74
CA LEU A 81 9.61 1.16 5.57
C LEU A 81 9.13 2.08 6.68
N ASP A 82 7.94 1.80 7.19
CA ASP A 82 7.54 2.36 8.48
C ASP A 82 8.36 1.74 9.63
N ASN A 83 8.21 2.27 10.81
CA ASN A 83 8.99 1.87 11.98
C ASN A 83 8.27 0.84 12.88
N LEU A 84 7.45 -0.05 12.29
CA LEU A 84 6.86 -1.15 13.04
C LEU A 84 7.91 -2.19 13.46
N SER A 85 7.76 -2.74 14.66
CA SER A 85 8.68 -3.75 15.19
C SER A 85 8.74 -5.02 14.33
N THR A 86 7.64 -5.38 13.68
CA THR A 86 7.54 -6.51 12.75
C THR A 86 8.39 -6.32 11.50
N HIS A 87 8.72 -5.08 11.11
CA HIS A 87 9.52 -4.74 9.95
C HIS A 87 11.03 -4.65 10.25
N GLN A 88 11.41 -4.65 11.52
CA GLN A 88 12.80 -4.43 11.95
C GLN A 88 13.61 -5.73 12.07
N GLY A 89 13.10 -6.85 11.57
CA GLY A 89 13.79 -8.14 11.62
C GLY A 89 15.17 -8.10 10.93
N PRO A 90 16.18 -8.79 11.48
CA PRO A 90 17.53 -8.83 10.88
C PRO A 90 17.51 -9.42 9.47
N LYS A 91 16.60 -10.36 9.17
CA LYS A 91 16.43 -10.95 7.85
C LYS A 91 15.92 -9.94 6.82
N VAL A 92 15.00 -9.06 7.21
CA VAL A 92 14.50 -7.97 6.35
C VAL A 92 15.65 -7.10 5.89
N ARG A 93 16.48 -6.64 6.84
CA ARG A 93 17.66 -5.83 6.54
C ARG A 93 18.63 -6.56 5.63
N GLN A 94 19.00 -7.80 5.99
CA GLN A 94 19.95 -8.60 5.23
C GLN A 94 19.48 -8.87 3.79
N ALA A 95 18.19 -9.19 3.59
CA ALA A 95 17.64 -9.45 2.27
C ALA A 95 17.74 -8.22 1.34
N ILE A 96 17.49 -7.02 1.87
CA ILE A 96 17.58 -5.77 1.11
C ILE A 96 19.04 -5.38 0.85
N GLU A 97 19.89 -5.41 1.88
CA GLU A 97 21.30 -5.01 1.78
C GLU A 97 22.11 -5.97 0.88
N ASN A 98 21.80 -7.27 0.87
CA ASN A 98 22.41 -8.26 -0.04
C ASN A 98 22.13 -7.96 -1.52
N LYS A 99 21.12 -7.14 -1.83
CA LYS A 99 20.85 -6.66 -3.20
C LYS A 99 21.59 -5.37 -3.55
N GLY A 100 22.46 -4.88 -2.66
CA GLY A 100 23.14 -3.59 -2.83
C GLY A 100 22.20 -2.40 -2.67
N CYS A 101 21.09 -2.58 -1.94
CA CYS A 101 20.09 -1.56 -1.65
C CYS A 101 20.27 -1.01 -0.24
N GLN A 102 19.74 0.18 0.00
CA GLN A 102 19.70 0.79 1.31
C GLN A 102 18.33 0.57 1.95
N LEU A 103 18.30 0.37 3.27
CA LEU A 103 17.07 0.31 4.06
C LEU A 103 16.97 1.54 4.97
N LEU A 104 15.86 2.26 4.83
CA LEU A 104 15.52 3.42 5.65
C LEU A 104 14.19 3.18 6.38
N PHE A 105 14.17 3.38 7.70
CA PHE A 105 12.94 3.42 8.47
C PHE A 105 12.46 4.85 8.64
N LEU A 106 11.16 5.06 8.41
CA LEU A 106 10.51 6.34 8.70
C LEU A 106 10.49 6.59 10.22
N PRO A 107 10.42 7.86 10.67
CA PRO A 107 10.14 8.13 12.07
C PRO A 107 8.84 7.45 12.51
N ALA A 108 8.76 7.05 13.78
CA ALA A 108 7.55 6.46 14.32
C ALA A 108 6.36 7.42 14.17
N TYR A 109 5.20 6.89 13.83
CA TYR A 109 3.94 7.65 13.66
C TYR A 109 4.02 8.77 12.60
N SER A 110 4.71 8.53 11.49
CA SER A 110 4.90 9.54 10.44
C SER A 110 4.35 9.07 9.07
N PRO A 111 3.05 8.80 8.94
CA PRO A 111 2.43 8.38 7.68
C PRO A 111 2.56 9.44 6.58
N ASP A 112 2.70 10.72 6.95
CA ASP A 112 2.86 11.83 6.01
C ASP A 112 4.13 11.73 5.14
N PHE A 113 5.10 10.91 5.56
CA PHE A 113 6.30 10.61 4.77
C PHE A 113 6.18 9.32 3.97
N SER A 114 5.01 8.67 3.95
CA SER A 114 4.79 7.38 3.30
C SER A 114 3.91 7.50 2.05
N PRO A 115 4.47 7.61 0.83
CA PRO A 115 3.69 7.76 -0.40
C PRO A 115 2.70 6.62 -0.66
N ILE A 116 2.97 5.42 -0.15
CA ILE A 116 2.11 4.25 -0.34
C ILE A 116 0.76 4.39 0.37
N GLU A 117 0.65 5.24 1.38
CA GLU A 117 -0.62 5.54 2.04
C GLU A 117 -1.62 6.17 1.07
N GLY A 118 -1.15 7.02 0.14
CA GLY A 118 -1.96 7.56 -0.96
C GLY A 118 -2.47 6.46 -1.88
N ALA A 119 -1.61 5.48 -2.22
CA ALA A 119 -1.97 4.33 -3.04
C ALA A 119 -3.03 3.46 -2.35
N PHE A 120 -2.86 3.16 -1.08
CA PHE A 120 -3.85 2.41 -0.29
C PHE A 120 -5.16 3.15 -0.11
N SER A 121 -5.13 4.47 0.03
CA SER A 121 -6.34 5.30 0.07
C SER A 121 -7.12 5.21 -1.25
N LYS A 122 -6.44 5.32 -2.40
CA LYS A 122 -7.05 5.15 -3.72
C LYS A 122 -7.59 3.75 -3.91
N LEU A 123 -6.81 2.71 -3.57
CA LEU A 123 -7.23 1.31 -3.61
C LEU A 123 -8.52 1.11 -2.80
N LYS A 124 -8.54 1.51 -1.53
CA LYS A 124 -9.73 1.39 -0.67
C LYS A 124 -10.94 2.13 -1.22
N THR A 125 -10.74 3.25 -1.90
CA THR A 125 -11.82 3.99 -2.57
C THR A 125 -12.43 3.17 -3.71
N ILE A 126 -11.60 2.48 -4.50
CA ILE A 126 -12.07 1.59 -5.57
C ILE A 126 -12.82 0.40 -4.96
N LEU A 127 -12.25 -0.27 -3.97
CA LEU A 127 -12.87 -1.43 -3.32
C LEU A 127 -14.23 -1.10 -2.69
N ARG A 128 -14.38 0.09 -2.09
CA ARG A 128 -15.67 0.56 -1.56
C ARG A 128 -16.74 0.72 -2.64
N ARG A 129 -16.35 1.10 -3.87
CA ARG A 129 -17.27 1.21 -5.01
C ARG A 129 -17.65 -0.15 -5.59
N VAL A 130 -16.72 -1.10 -5.57
CA VAL A 130 -16.95 -2.48 -6.05
C VAL A 130 -17.92 -3.22 -5.12
N GLU A 131 -17.89 -2.92 -3.83
CA GLU A 131 -18.75 -3.55 -2.83
C GLU A 131 -18.69 -5.08 -2.83
N ALA A 132 -17.51 -5.66 -2.97
CA ALA A 132 -17.32 -7.10 -2.95
C ALA A 132 -17.88 -7.71 -1.64
N ARG A 133 -18.70 -8.78 -1.78
CA ARG A 133 -19.42 -9.39 -0.65
C ARG A 133 -18.97 -10.81 -0.33
N THR A 134 -17.99 -11.33 -1.09
CA THR A 134 -17.31 -12.59 -0.79
C THR A 134 -15.82 -12.35 -0.76
N ARG A 135 -15.07 -13.25 -0.15
CA ARG A 135 -13.62 -13.22 -0.07
C ARG A 135 -12.99 -13.25 -1.47
N GLU A 136 -13.47 -14.17 -2.31
CA GLU A 136 -12.98 -14.36 -3.68
C GLU A 136 -13.21 -13.10 -4.52
N ALA A 137 -14.41 -12.51 -4.42
CA ALA A 137 -14.72 -11.25 -5.11
C ALA A 137 -13.86 -10.08 -4.61
N LEU A 138 -13.54 -10.03 -3.30
CA LEU A 138 -12.65 -9.01 -2.75
C LEU A 138 -11.21 -9.20 -3.23
N GLN A 139 -10.72 -10.44 -3.26
CA GLN A 139 -9.40 -10.77 -3.79
C GLN A 139 -9.27 -10.34 -5.25
N GLU A 140 -10.25 -10.71 -6.09
CA GLU A 140 -10.29 -10.31 -7.49
C GLU A 140 -10.34 -8.78 -7.65
N ALA A 141 -11.18 -8.11 -6.86
CA ALA A 141 -11.28 -6.65 -6.86
C ALA A 141 -9.95 -5.97 -6.49
N ILE A 142 -9.20 -6.50 -5.52
CA ILE A 142 -7.87 -5.99 -5.17
C ILE A 142 -6.92 -6.13 -6.36
N ILE A 143 -6.83 -7.32 -6.96
CA ILE A 143 -5.95 -7.58 -8.11
C ILE A 143 -6.26 -6.64 -9.27
N GLN A 144 -7.55 -6.46 -9.60
CA GLN A 144 -7.99 -5.59 -10.69
C GLN A 144 -7.79 -4.10 -10.40
N ALA A 145 -7.77 -3.70 -9.13
CA ALA A 145 -7.60 -2.30 -8.74
C ALA A 145 -6.13 -1.83 -8.72
N LEU A 146 -5.16 -2.73 -8.55
CA LEU A 146 -3.73 -2.36 -8.50
C LEU A 146 -3.26 -1.59 -9.74
N PRO A 147 -3.61 -2.00 -10.99
CA PRO A 147 -3.22 -1.27 -12.20
C PRO A 147 -3.85 0.12 -12.34
N ALA A 148 -4.89 0.44 -11.56
CA ALA A 148 -5.50 1.77 -11.57
C ALA A 148 -4.65 2.82 -10.84
N ILE A 149 -3.61 2.39 -10.11
CA ILE A 149 -2.62 3.27 -9.48
C ILE A 149 -1.56 3.57 -10.52
N THR A 150 -1.63 4.76 -11.11
CA THR A 150 -0.79 5.16 -12.23
C THR A 150 0.55 5.75 -11.78
N GLU A 151 1.50 5.86 -12.70
CA GLU A 151 2.76 6.58 -12.49
C GLU A 151 2.50 8.03 -12.05
N GLN A 152 1.53 8.72 -12.66
CA GLN A 152 1.19 10.09 -12.29
C GLN A 152 0.69 10.19 -10.84
N ASP A 153 -0.13 9.23 -10.39
CA ASP A 153 -0.55 9.18 -8.98
C ASP A 153 0.66 9.00 -8.06
N ALA A 154 1.52 8.03 -8.38
CA ALA A 154 2.69 7.71 -7.58
C ALA A 154 3.62 8.93 -7.47
N LEU A 155 3.99 9.56 -8.59
CA LEU A 155 4.79 10.78 -8.61
C LEU A 155 4.17 11.89 -7.74
N GLY A 156 2.85 12.10 -7.85
CA GLY A 156 2.15 13.09 -7.02
C GLY A 156 2.29 12.81 -5.53
N TRP A 157 2.18 11.55 -5.10
CA TRP A 157 2.33 11.18 -3.70
C TRP A 157 3.79 11.26 -3.22
N PHE A 158 4.76 10.86 -4.05
CA PHE A 158 6.17 11.04 -3.71
C PHE A 158 6.52 12.52 -3.49
N VAL A 159 6.09 13.40 -4.40
CA VAL A 159 6.29 14.85 -4.25
C VAL A 159 5.58 15.39 -3.01
N HIS A 160 4.32 14.96 -2.76
CA HIS A 160 3.55 15.37 -1.58
C HIS A 160 4.25 14.99 -0.27
N CYS A 161 4.87 13.81 -0.22
CA CYS A 161 5.63 13.33 0.95
C CYS A 161 7.07 13.89 1.04
N GLY A 162 7.46 14.83 0.15
CA GLY A 162 8.77 15.49 0.19
C GLY A 162 9.88 14.74 -0.54
N TYR A 163 9.56 13.81 -1.45
CA TYR A 163 10.51 13.11 -2.32
C TYR A 163 10.45 13.70 -3.75
N PRO A 164 11.22 14.74 -4.06
CA PRO A 164 11.18 15.34 -5.39
C PRO A 164 11.71 14.35 -6.46
N PRO A 165 11.25 14.44 -7.71
CA PRO A 165 11.79 13.64 -8.81
C PRO A 165 13.29 13.90 -8.97
N VAL A 166 14.04 12.85 -9.31
CA VAL A 166 15.46 12.97 -9.67
C VAL A 166 15.55 13.82 -10.97
N GLY A 167 15.95 15.05 -10.86
CA GLY A 167 16.04 16.03 -11.96
C GLY A 167 15.81 17.47 -11.53
N ASP A 168 15.09 17.70 -10.43
CA ASP A 168 14.85 19.05 -9.91
C ASP A 168 15.91 19.54 -8.90
N MET A 169 16.86 18.69 -8.51
CA MET A 169 17.88 19.06 -7.53
C MET A 169 19.00 19.95 -8.09
N ASP A 170 19.13 20.10 -9.41
CA ASP A 170 20.19 20.91 -10.02
C ASP A 170 19.80 22.38 -10.28
N GLN A 171 18.59 22.83 -9.91
CA GLN A 171 18.13 24.20 -10.19
C GLN A 171 18.18 25.17 -9.00
N HIS A 172 18.64 24.71 -7.82
CA HIS A 172 18.69 25.54 -6.60
C HIS A 172 20.04 25.46 -5.85
N LEU A 173 21.15 25.47 -6.59
CA LEU A 173 22.48 25.77 -6.02
C LEU A 173 23.04 27.05 -6.65
#